data_519856528b7b60466fbe6f5f35d40458
#
_entry.id   519856528b7b60466fbe6f5f35d40458
#
_cell.length_a   1.000
_cell.length_b   1.000
_cell.length_c   1.000
_cell.angle_alpha   90.00
_cell.angle_beta   90.00
_cell.angle_gamma   90.00
#
_symmetry.space_group_name_H-M   'P 1'
#
loop_
_entity.id
_entity.type
_entity.pdbx_description
1 polymer ?
#
loop_
_entity_poly.entity_id
_entity_poly.type
_entity_poly.pdbx_seq_one_letter_code
_entity_poly.pdbx_strand_id
1 'polypeptide(L)'
;MRELIIDIETSPNLAYVWGLFKQNVSLNQIEDTGEVISFAAKWRGEKKLHFASTYHDGKDGMLDAAHALLDEADVVIGYNSKGFDMKHLRREFLLNNYAPPSPWQDVDLLTETRRLFRFVSNK
;
A
#
# COMPACT_ATOMS: atom_id res chain seq x y z
N MET A 1 6.38 -3.36 21.92
CA MET A 1 5.62 -3.65 20.67
C MET A 1 5.69 -2.45 19.75
N ARG A 2 6.15 -2.67 18.52
CA ARG A 2 6.29 -1.59 17.55
C ARG A 2 5.09 -1.54 16.62
N GLU A 3 4.39 -0.43 16.61
CA GLU A 3 3.19 -0.22 15.80
C GLU A 3 3.48 0.79 14.69
N LEU A 4 3.39 0.35 13.45
CA LEU A 4 3.64 1.18 12.26
C LEU A 4 2.31 1.62 11.66
N ILE A 5 2.15 2.92 11.48
CA ILE A 5 1.03 3.50 10.72
C ILE A 5 1.56 3.79 9.33
N ILE A 6 0.93 3.25 8.30
CA ILE A 6 1.42 3.37 6.92
C ILE A 6 0.28 3.60 5.93
N ASP A 7 0.57 4.41 4.92
CA ASP A 7 -0.31 4.66 3.78
C ASP A 7 0.51 4.70 2.50
N ILE A 8 -0.01 4.13 1.42
CA ILE A 8 0.66 4.09 0.13
C ILE A 8 -0.13 4.82 -0.95
N GLU A 9 0.56 5.25 -2.00
CA GLU A 9 -0.04 5.71 -3.24
C GLU A 9 0.43 4.83 -4.39
N THR A 10 -0.48 4.59 -5.33
CA THR A 10 -0.19 3.78 -6.52
C THR A 10 -0.43 4.57 -7.79
N SER A 11 0.30 4.21 -8.85
CA SER A 11 -0.04 4.67 -10.19
C SER A 11 -1.26 3.91 -10.72
N PRO A 12 -1.99 4.46 -11.69
CA PRO A 12 -3.12 3.76 -12.30
C PRO A 12 -2.66 2.66 -13.25
N ASN A 13 -3.55 1.73 -13.53
CA ASN A 13 -3.39 0.86 -14.68
C ASN A 13 -3.65 1.66 -15.95
N LEU A 14 -2.89 1.41 -17.02
CA LEU A 14 -3.10 1.97 -18.33
C LEU A 14 -3.65 0.90 -19.25
N ALA A 15 -4.75 1.19 -19.93
CA ALA A 15 -5.42 0.23 -20.78
C ALA A 15 -6.00 0.90 -22.04
N TYR A 16 -6.08 0.14 -23.12
CA TYR A 16 -6.81 0.55 -24.32
C TYR A 16 -8.30 0.28 -24.12
N VAL A 17 -9.11 1.31 -24.32
CA VAL A 17 -10.57 1.20 -24.21
C VAL A 17 -11.21 1.84 -25.45
N TRP A 18 -12.38 1.33 -25.85
CA TRP A 18 -13.10 1.80 -27.03
C TRP A 18 -14.20 2.80 -26.70
N GLY A 19 -14.38 3.09 -25.43
CA GLY A 19 -15.35 4.08 -24.94
C GLY A 19 -14.95 4.55 -23.54
N LEU A 20 -15.62 5.59 -23.06
CA LEU A 20 -15.30 6.19 -21.77
C LEU A 20 -16.16 5.66 -20.62
N PHE A 21 -17.31 5.06 -20.94
CA PHE A 21 -18.28 4.65 -19.92
C PHE A 21 -18.58 3.16 -20.03
N LYS A 22 -18.83 2.54 -18.87
CA LYS A 22 -19.25 1.13 -18.76
C LYS A 22 -18.33 0.17 -19.49
N GLN A 23 -17.01 0.37 -19.31
CA GLN A 23 -16.01 -0.49 -19.94
C GLN A 23 -15.60 -1.61 -19.00
N ASN A 24 -15.61 -2.83 -19.51
CA ASN A 24 -14.93 -3.98 -18.89
C ASN A 24 -13.60 -4.17 -19.58
N VAL A 25 -12.52 -4.13 -18.84
CA VAL A 25 -11.17 -4.20 -19.40
C VAL A 25 -10.63 -5.61 -19.24
N SER A 26 -10.34 -6.28 -20.37
CA SER A 26 -9.66 -7.58 -20.35
C SER A 26 -8.15 -7.40 -20.22
N LEU A 27 -7.45 -8.49 -19.86
CA LEU A 27 -6.00 -8.46 -19.71
C LEU A 27 -5.29 -8.05 -21.00
N ASN A 28 -5.84 -8.40 -22.16
CA ASN A 28 -5.26 -8.05 -23.46
C ASN A 28 -5.26 -6.55 -23.75
N GLN A 29 -6.11 -5.78 -23.07
CA GLN A 29 -6.23 -4.34 -23.22
C GLN A 29 -5.28 -3.56 -22.33
N ILE A 30 -4.65 -4.21 -21.36
CA ILE A 30 -3.76 -3.56 -20.41
C ILE A 30 -2.41 -3.31 -21.07
N GLU A 31 -2.03 -2.04 -21.14
CA GLU A 31 -0.70 -1.63 -21.62
C GLU A 31 0.31 -1.63 -20.49
N ASP A 32 -0.10 -1.13 -19.32
CA ASP A 32 0.75 -1.05 -18.14
C ASP A 32 -0.07 -1.25 -16.89
N THR A 33 0.47 -1.99 -15.93
CA THR A 33 -0.15 -2.19 -14.62
C THR A 33 0.36 -1.15 -13.63
N GLY A 34 -0.53 -0.70 -12.74
CA GLY A 34 -0.16 0.22 -11.69
C GLY A 34 0.85 -0.39 -10.72
N GLU A 35 1.67 0.47 -10.14
CA GLU A 35 2.66 0.09 -9.14
C GLU A 35 2.64 1.07 -7.96
N VAL A 36 3.23 0.69 -6.84
CA VAL A 36 3.40 1.58 -5.70
C VAL A 36 4.40 2.67 -6.09
N ILE A 37 4.02 3.92 -5.91
CA ILE A 37 4.85 5.07 -6.28
C ILE A 37 5.34 5.87 -5.07
N SER A 38 4.67 5.78 -3.94
CA SER A 38 5.10 6.42 -2.70
C SER A 38 4.45 5.78 -1.49
N PHE A 39 5.05 6.02 -0.34
CA PHE A 39 4.42 5.73 0.94
C PHE A 39 4.77 6.79 1.97
N ALA A 40 3.91 6.92 2.97
CA ALA A 40 4.18 7.67 4.18
C ALA A 40 3.94 6.75 5.37
N ALA A 41 4.83 6.77 6.33
CA ALA A 41 4.73 5.92 7.50
C ALA A 41 5.22 6.62 8.75
N LYS A 42 4.65 6.21 9.88
CA LYS A 42 5.00 6.77 11.17
C LYS A 42 4.89 5.69 12.24
N TRP A 43 5.89 5.62 13.10
CA TRP A 43 5.80 4.80 14.30
C TRP A 43 4.88 5.46 15.30
N ARG A 44 3.95 4.70 15.87
CA ARG A 44 3.09 5.22 16.92
C ARG A 44 3.93 5.70 18.09
N GLY A 45 3.64 6.92 18.56
CA GLY A 45 4.38 7.56 19.66
C GLY A 45 5.61 8.36 19.23
N GLU A 46 6.04 8.26 17.97
CA GLU A 46 7.15 9.06 17.44
C GLU A 46 6.64 10.20 16.57
N LYS A 47 7.37 11.30 16.55
CA LYS A 47 7.00 12.47 15.74
C LYS A 47 7.49 12.37 14.29
N LYS A 48 8.53 11.60 14.03
CA LYS A 48 9.16 11.50 12.72
C LYS A 48 8.21 10.85 11.72
N LEU A 49 8.05 11.51 10.56
CA LEU A 49 7.35 10.96 9.41
C LEU A 49 8.40 10.38 8.45
N HIS A 50 8.21 9.12 8.07
CA HIS A 50 9.00 8.45 7.04
C HIS A 50 8.25 8.56 5.72
N PHE A 51 8.90 9.12 4.71
CA PHE A 51 8.34 9.25 3.38
C PHE A 51 9.38 8.81 2.36
N ALA A 52 8.95 8.07 1.36
CA ALA A 52 9.77 7.74 0.20
C ALA A 52 8.90 7.64 -1.05
N SER A 53 9.50 7.89 -2.20
CA SER A 53 8.79 7.82 -3.48
C SER A 53 9.73 7.34 -4.58
N THR A 54 9.16 6.82 -5.65
CA THR A 54 9.93 6.46 -6.84
C THR A 54 10.58 7.70 -7.48
N TYR A 55 9.94 8.85 -7.35
CA TYR A 55 10.46 10.11 -7.88
C TYR A 55 11.72 10.59 -7.15
N HIS A 56 11.72 10.57 -5.81
CA HIS A 56 12.82 11.09 -4.99
C HIS A 56 13.91 10.05 -4.72
N ASP A 57 13.52 8.80 -4.56
CA ASP A 57 14.41 7.75 -4.04
C ASP A 57 14.69 6.63 -5.03
N GLY A 58 14.00 6.65 -6.19
CA GLY A 58 13.97 5.52 -7.09
C GLY A 58 13.15 4.37 -6.53
N LYS A 59 12.80 3.41 -7.37
CA LYS A 59 11.98 2.26 -6.96
C LYS A 59 12.67 1.43 -5.87
N ASP A 60 13.95 1.13 -6.06
CA ASP A 60 14.70 0.33 -5.09
C ASP A 60 14.85 1.05 -3.76
N GLY A 61 15.17 2.35 -3.77
CA GLY A 61 15.28 3.13 -2.54
C GLY A 61 13.98 3.20 -1.77
N MET A 62 12.86 3.39 -2.47
CA MET A 62 11.53 3.41 -1.86
C MET A 62 11.18 2.05 -1.25
N LEU A 63 11.40 0.97 -1.99
CA LEU A 63 11.09 -0.39 -1.52
C LEU A 63 12.01 -0.82 -0.38
N ASP A 64 13.30 -0.46 -0.41
CA ASP A 64 14.22 -0.70 0.70
C ASP A 64 13.73 -0.04 1.98
N ALA A 65 13.29 1.21 1.90
CA ALA A 65 12.78 1.93 3.05
C ALA A 65 11.49 1.31 3.60
N ALA A 66 10.55 0.96 2.72
CA ALA A 66 9.31 0.32 3.12
C ALA A 66 9.55 -1.05 3.76
N HIS A 67 10.42 -1.85 3.14
CA HIS A 67 10.76 -3.19 3.65
C HIS A 67 11.39 -3.11 5.04
N ALA A 68 12.33 -2.18 5.25
CA ALA A 68 13.00 -2.02 6.54
C ALA A 68 12.00 -1.65 7.65
N LEU A 69 11.05 -0.75 7.37
CA LEU A 69 10.03 -0.38 8.34
C LEU A 69 9.10 -1.55 8.67
N LEU A 70 8.63 -2.25 7.65
CA LEU A 70 7.73 -3.39 7.84
C LEU A 70 8.41 -4.55 8.54
N ASP A 71 9.69 -4.77 8.29
CA ASP A 71 10.45 -5.84 8.92
C ASP A 71 10.60 -5.64 10.43
N GLU A 72 10.59 -4.39 10.89
CA GLU A 72 10.65 -4.05 12.32
C GLU A 72 9.28 -3.99 12.99
N ALA A 73 8.20 -3.96 12.22
CA ALA A 73 6.86 -3.77 12.77
C ALA A 73 6.32 -5.06 13.40
N ASP A 74 5.73 -4.93 14.58
CA ASP A 74 4.94 -6.00 15.20
C ASP A 74 3.47 -5.87 14.81
N VAL A 75 2.99 -4.65 14.63
CA VAL A 75 1.63 -4.32 14.22
C VAL A 75 1.70 -3.28 13.12
N VAL A 76 0.93 -3.48 12.06
CA VAL A 76 0.78 -2.52 10.96
C VAL A 76 -0.65 -2.00 10.95
N ILE A 77 -0.79 -0.69 11.05
CA ILE A 77 -2.06 0.02 11.14
C ILE A 77 -2.27 0.81 9.86
N GLY A 78 -3.43 0.66 9.24
CA GLY A 78 -3.81 1.40 8.06
C GLY A 78 -5.32 1.48 7.90
N TYR A 79 -5.76 2.16 6.85
CA TYR A 79 -7.17 2.25 6.46
C TYR A 79 -7.35 1.52 5.13
N ASN A 80 -8.12 0.45 5.11
CA ASN A 80 -8.22 -0.50 3.99
C ASN A 80 -6.87 -1.14 3.63
N SER A 81 -5.92 -1.12 4.54
CA SER A 81 -4.54 -1.56 4.30
C SER A 81 -4.43 -3.06 4.06
N LYS A 82 -5.20 -3.86 4.77
CA LYS A 82 -5.18 -5.32 4.62
C LYS A 82 -5.65 -5.76 3.24
N GLY A 83 -6.65 -5.07 2.68
CA GLY A 83 -7.19 -5.38 1.36
C GLY A 83 -6.46 -4.69 0.21
N PHE A 84 -5.70 -3.64 0.47
CA PHE A 84 -5.08 -2.82 -0.57
C PHE A 84 -3.58 -2.61 -0.34
N ASP A 85 -3.19 -1.80 0.64
CA ASP A 85 -1.80 -1.36 0.82
C ASP A 85 -0.83 -2.53 0.97
N MET A 86 -1.15 -3.47 1.85
CA MET A 86 -0.24 -4.58 2.14
C MET A 86 -0.14 -5.56 0.99
N LYS A 87 -1.24 -5.77 0.25
CA LYS A 87 -1.22 -6.62 -0.94
C LYS A 87 -0.37 -6.01 -2.06
N HIS A 88 -0.46 -4.70 -2.25
CA HIS A 88 0.36 -3.99 -3.24
C HIS A 88 1.84 -4.03 -2.86
N LEU A 89 2.18 -3.76 -1.62
CA LEU A 89 3.58 -3.80 -1.17
C LEU A 89 4.16 -5.22 -1.25
N ARG A 90 3.42 -6.23 -0.86
CA ARG A 90 3.87 -7.63 -0.97
C ARG A 90 4.11 -8.03 -2.42
N ARG A 91 3.25 -7.59 -3.34
CA ARG A 91 3.47 -7.80 -4.77
C ARG A 91 4.76 -7.15 -5.25
N GLU A 92 5.00 -5.90 -4.86
CA GLU A 92 6.22 -5.19 -5.22
C GLU A 92 7.47 -5.89 -4.67
N PHE A 93 7.44 -6.35 -3.45
CA PHE A 93 8.56 -7.10 -2.87
C PHE A 93 8.83 -8.40 -3.62
N LEU A 94 7.78 -9.14 -3.95
CA LEU A 94 7.90 -10.38 -4.71
C LEU A 94 8.51 -10.12 -6.09
N LEU A 95 8.01 -9.14 -6.83
CA LEU A 95 8.45 -8.83 -8.19
C LEU A 95 9.86 -8.25 -8.25
N ASN A 96 10.34 -7.65 -7.17
CA ASN A 96 11.65 -7.02 -7.11
C ASN A 96 12.67 -7.80 -6.26
N ASN A 97 12.41 -9.09 -6.05
CA ASN A 97 13.32 -10.04 -5.40
C ASN A 97 13.64 -9.73 -3.93
N TYR A 98 12.72 -9.11 -3.21
CA TYR A 98 12.84 -8.96 -1.77
C TYR A 98 12.36 -10.21 -1.07
N ALA A 99 13.06 -10.59 0.01
CA ALA A 99 12.54 -11.60 0.92
C ALA A 99 11.29 -11.05 1.62
N PRO A 100 10.31 -11.89 1.98
CA PRO A 100 9.18 -11.44 2.77
C PRO A 100 9.66 -10.78 4.07
N PRO A 101 9.11 -9.61 4.45
CA PRO A 101 9.44 -9.04 5.76
C PRO A 101 8.94 -9.93 6.90
N SER A 102 9.45 -9.69 8.10
CA SER A 102 9.02 -10.41 9.29
C SER A 102 7.50 -10.29 9.49
N PRO A 103 6.84 -11.34 10.02
CA PRO A 103 5.39 -11.30 10.20
C PRO A 103 4.94 -10.19 11.14
N TRP A 104 3.78 -9.62 10.87
CA TRP A 104 3.13 -8.61 11.73
C TRP A 104 1.65 -8.91 11.86
N GLN A 105 1.02 -8.26 12.83
CA GLN A 105 -0.43 -8.25 12.98
C GLN A 105 -1.02 -7.05 12.24
N ASP A 106 -2.02 -7.27 11.41
CA ASP A 106 -2.72 -6.20 10.71
C ASP A 106 -3.84 -5.61 11.58
N VAL A 107 -3.91 -4.29 11.63
CA VAL A 107 -5.06 -3.54 12.16
C VAL A 107 -5.59 -2.65 11.04
N ASP A 108 -6.74 -3.00 10.50
CA ASP A 108 -7.38 -2.25 9.42
C ASP A 108 -8.52 -1.41 9.99
N LEU A 109 -8.32 -0.10 10.02
CA LEU A 109 -9.29 0.84 10.59
C LEU A 109 -10.60 0.89 9.80
N LEU A 110 -10.59 0.55 8.52
CA LEU A 110 -11.83 0.45 7.73
C LEU A 110 -12.71 -0.68 8.27
N THR A 111 -12.13 -1.84 8.54
CA THR A 111 -12.83 -2.98 9.12
C THR A 111 -13.42 -2.62 10.49
N GLU A 112 -12.63 -1.98 11.35
CA GLU A 112 -13.08 -1.55 12.67
C GLU A 112 -14.18 -0.50 12.58
N THR A 113 -14.07 0.45 11.65
CA THR A 113 -15.10 1.48 11.43
C THR A 113 -16.42 0.86 10.99
N ARG A 114 -16.39 -0.09 10.06
CA ARG A 114 -17.58 -0.80 9.60
C ARG A 114 -18.23 -1.64 10.68
N ARG A 115 -17.43 -2.20 11.56
CA ARG A 115 -17.93 -3.01 12.67
C ARG A 115 -18.64 -2.17 13.74
N LEU A 116 -18.13 -0.96 14.02
CA LEU A 116 -18.59 -0.12 15.13
C LEU A 116 -19.61 0.95 14.69
N PHE A 117 -19.54 1.42 13.45
CA PHE A 117 -20.33 2.57 12.99
C PHE A 117 -21.01 2.27 11.66
N ARG A 118 -22.11 2.97 11.43
CA ARG A 118 -22.82 2.93 10.16
C ARG A 118 -22.87 4.33 9.56
N PHE A 119 -22.04 4.58 8.57
CA PHE A 119 -21.98 5.83 7.84
C PHE A 119 -22.50 5.65 6.42
N VAL A 120 -22.88 6.74 5.76
CA VAL A 120 -23.21 6.73 4.32
C VAL A 120 -21.96 6.38 3.51
N SER A 121 -20.80 6.87 3.95
CA SER A 121 -19.50 6.51 3.40
C SER A 121 -18.48 6.39 4.54
N ASN A 122 -17.59 5.42 4.45
CA ASN A 122 -16.52 5.20 5.41
C ASN A 122 -15.17 5.76 4.94
N LYS A 123 -15.20 6.66 3.98
CA LYS A 123 -14.00 7.35 3.51
C LYS A 123 -13.69 8.60 4.31
#